data_f8b6f3cffd25c3de7d178968781d8866
#
_entry.id   f8b6f3cffd25c3de7d178968781d8866
#
_cell.length_a   1.000
_cell.length_b   1.000
_cell.length_c   1.000
_cell.angle_alpha   90.00
_cell.angle_beta   90.00
_cell.angle_gamma   90.00
#
_symmetry.space_group_name_H-M   'P 1'
#
loop_
_entity.id
_entity.type
_entity.pdbx_description
1 polymer ?
#
loop_
_entity_poly.entity_id
_entity_poly.type
_entity_poly.pdbx_seq_one_letter_code
_entity_poly.pdbx_strand_id
1 'polypeptide(L)'
;MTVPTLVDFAEVVERFDPVLGLEVHVELSTNSKMFCGCPTEFGAPPNTHVCPVCLGYPGALPVLNRKAVELAMSRLILPELKHLLRELRK
;
A
#
# COMPACT_ATOMS: atom_id res chain seq x y z
N MET A 1 33.36 0.78 12.84
CA MET A 1 32.17 -0.06 12.85
C MET A 1 32.56 -1.50 12.59
N THR A 2 32.33 -2.38 13.52
CA THR A 2 32.50 -3.81 13.31
C THR A 2 31.33 -4.34 12.50
N VAL A 3 31.61 -4.96 11.36
CA VAL A 3 30.59 -5.68 10.59
C VAL A 3 30.10 -6.84 11.46
N PRO A 4 28.80 -6.96 11.75
CA PRO A 4 28.31 -8.10 12.52
C PRO A 4 28.62 -9.39 11.77
N THR A 5 29.18 -10.36 12.49
CA THR A 5 29.40 -11.69 11.95
C THR A 5 28.05 -12.32 11.63
N LEU A 6 27.83 -12.63 10.34
CA LEU A 6 26.61 -13.32 9.92
C LEU A 6 26.63 -14.75 10.48
N VAL A 7 25.61 -15.10 11.21
CA VAL A 7 25.41 -16.46 11.71
C VAL A 7 24.76 -17.30 10.61
N ASP A 8 25.10 -18.58 10.53
CA ASP A 8 24.49 -19.47 9.54
C ASP A 8 22.99 -19.65 9.77
N PHE A 9 22.21 -19.61 8.70
CA PHE A 9 20.75 -19.70 8.76
C PHE A 9 20.26 -20.99 9.45
N ALA A 10 20.93 -22.11 9.19
CA ALA A 10 20.58 -23.40 9.80
C ALA A 10 20.69 -23.36 11.32
N GLU A 11 21.76 -22.76 11.86
CA GLU A 11 21.96 -22.59 13.31
C GLU A 11 20.91 -21.66 13.94
N VAL A 12 20.53 -20.59 13.21
CA VAL A 12 19.52 -19.64 13.69
C VAL A 12 18.15 -20.29 13.81
N VAL A 13 17.74 -21.08 12.83
CA VAL A 13 16.42 -21.75 12.81
C VAL A 13 16.30 -22.82 13.92
N GLU A 14 17.39 -23.45 14.31
CA GLU A 14 17.38 -24.40 15.45
C GLU A 14 17.16 -23.72 16.81
N ARG A 15 17.58 -22.46 16.95
CA ARG A 15 17.57 -21.72 18.22
C ARG A 15 16.44 -20.72 18.35
N PHE A 16 15.89 -20.22 17.25
CA PHE A 16 14.92 -19.16 17.20
C PHE A 16 13.75 -19.50 16.27
N ASP A 17 12.57 -19.08 16.66
CA ASP A 17 11.38 -19.16 15.82
C ASP A 17 11.24 -17.83 15.02
N PRO A 18 11.53 -17.81 13.70
CA PRO A 18 11.52 -16.58 12.93
C PRO A 18 10.09 -16.10 12.69
N VAL A 19 9.78 -14.90 13.12
CA VAL A 19 8.51 -14.22 12.85
C VAL A 19 8.76 -13.06 11.89
N LEU A 20 8.06 -13.07 10.76
CA LEU A 20 8.16 -12.04 9.71
C LEU A 20 6.86 -11.23 9.65
N GLY A 21 7.00 -9.91 9.71
CA GLY A 21 5.93 -8.96 9.39
C GLY A 21 6.29 -8.18 8.13
N LEU A 22 5.35 -8.07 7.20
CA LEU A 22 5.54 -7.31 5.96
C LEU A 22 4.43 -6.27 5.85
N GLU A 23 4.83 -5.03 5.56
CA GLU A 23 3.93 -3.95 5.17
C GLU A 23 4.21 -3.54 3.74
N VAL A 24 3.16 -3.41 2.93
CA VAL A 24 3.27 -2.99 1.54
C VAL A 24 2.49 -1.70 1.34
N HIS A 25 3.19 -0.66 0.91
CA HIS A 25 2.60 0.61 0.52
C HIS A 25 2.52 0.70 -1.00
N VAL A 26 1.37 1.09 -1.52
CA VAL A 26 1.14 1.21 -2.96
C VAL A 26 0.55 2.57 -3.28
N GLU A 27 1.21 3.31 -4.15
CA GLU A 27 0.65 4.52 -4.77
C GLU A 27 -0.08 4.15 -6.06
N LEU A 28 -1.36 4.47 -6.12
CA LEU A 28 -2.17 4.18 -7.29
C LEU A 28 -2.02 5.31 -8.33
N SER A 29 -1.89 4.94 -9.59
CA SER A 29 -1.80 5.90 -10.71
C SER A 29 -3.15 6.51 -11.03
N THR A 30 -3.59 7.47 -10.23
CA THR A 30 -4.81 8.24 -10.43
C THR A 30 -4.49 9.71 -10.68
N ASN A 31 -5.36 10.42 -11.40
CA ASN A 31 -5.20 11.85 -11.67
C ASN A 31 -5.66 12.74 -10.51
N SER A 32 -6.44 12.18 -9.61
CA SER A 32 -6.94 12.85 -8.42
C SER A 32 -6.78 11.98 -7.18
N LYS A 33 -6.81 12.62 -6.01
CA LYS A 33 -6.69 11.94 -4.71
C LYS A 33 -7.84 10.96 -4.47
N MET A 34 -7.69 10.11 -3.46
CA MET A 34 -8.63 9.05 -3.12
C MET A 34 -10.01 9.57 -2.74
N PHE A 35 -10.10 10.66 -2.00
CA PHE A 35 -11.33 11.16 -1.40
C PHE A 35 -11.72 12.57 -1.82
N CYS A 36 -10.99 13.20 -2.74
CA CYS A 36 -11.30 14.53 -3.26
C CYS A 36 -10.81 14.69 -4.69
N GLY A 37 -11.20 15.79 -5.33
CA GLY A 37 -10.82 16.10 -6.70
C GLY A 37 -9.47 16.76 -6.91
N CYS A 38 -8.67 16.97 -5.84
CA CYS A 38 -7.36 17.58 -5.96
C CYS A 38 -6.41 16.70 -6.80
N PRO A 39 -5.56 17.35 -7.63
CA PRO A 39 -4.62 16.61 -8.48
C PRO A 39 -3.54 15.91 -7.66
N THR A 40 -2.94 14.89 -8.26
CA THR A 40 -1.86 14.08 -7.66
C THR A 40 -0.51 14.32 -8.31
N GLU A 41 -0.34 15.40 -9.07
CA GLU A 41 0.90 15.74 -9.75
C GLU A 41 2.08 15.85 -8.78
N PHE A 42 3.17 15.19 -9.12
CA PHE A 42 4.41 15.24 -8.35
C PHE A 42 5.12 16.58 -8.56
N GLY A 43 5.74 17.11 -7.50
CA GLY A 43 6.57 18.31 -7.58
C GLY A 43 5.80 19.64 -7.52
N ALA A 44 4.52 19.64 -7.22
CA ALA A 44 3.78 20.87 -6.99
C ALA A 44 4.30 21.63 -5.73
N PRO A 45 4.17 22.96 -5.69
CA PRO A 45 4.51 23.73 -4.50
C PRO A 45 3.74 23.25 -3.26
N PRO A 46 4.33 23.37 -2.06
CA PRO A 46 3.65 22.95 -0.84
C PRO A 46 2.26 23.58 -0.66
N ASN A 47 1.30 22.83 -0.17
CA ASN A 47 -0.06 23.29 0.16
C ASN A 47 -0.88 23.86 -1.02
N THR A 48 -0.56 23.51 -2.26
CA THR A 48 -1.33 23.92 -3.44
C THR A 48 -2.39 22.92 -3.87
N HIS A 49 -2.18 21.62 -3.63
CA HIS A 49 -3.13 20.55 -3.92
C HIS A 49 -4.01 20.24 -2.71
N VAL A 50 -4.75 21.23 -2.25
CA VAL A 50 -5.61 21.11 -1.07
C VAL A 50 -6.99 21.69 -1.36
N CYS A 51 -8.02 21.12 -0.72
CA CYS A 51 -9.41 21.58 -0.78
C CYS A 51 -10.07 21.38 0.59
N PRO A 52 -11.28 21.93 0.83
CA PRO A 52 -11.97 21.75 2.10
C PRO A 52 -12.15 20.30 2.52
N VAL A 53 -12.30 19.38 1.58
CA VAL A 53 -12.45 17.92 1.87
C VAL A 53 -11.16 17.34 2.43
N CYS A 54 -10.03 17.47 1.73
CA CYS A 54 -8.77 16.88 2.20
C CYS A 54 -8.15 17.63 3.39
N LEU A 55 -8.55 18.89 3.62
CA LEU A 55 -8.21 19.65 4.83
C LEU A 55 -9.10 19.29 6.03
N GLY A 56 -10.18 18.53 5.81
CA GLY A 56 -11.07 18.10 6.89
C GLY A 56 -11.96 19.21 7.45
N TYR A 57 -12.44 20.14 6.63
CA TYR A 57 -13.33 21.20 7.08
C TYR A 57 -14.66 20.63 7.59
N PRO A 58 -15.27 21.25 8.61
CA PRO A 58 -16.56 20.84 9.12
C PRO A 58 -17.63 20.82 8.04
N GLY A 59 -18.39 19.73 7.93
CA GLY A 59 -19.44 19.54 6.94
C GLY A 59 -18.96 19.14 5.54
N ALA A 60 -17.65 19.10 5.27
CA ALA A 60 -17.12 18.59 4.02
C ALA A 60 -17.11 17.05 4.01
N LEU A 61 -17.79 16.44 3.03
CA LEU A 61 -17.87 14.99 2.90
C LEU A 61 -16.95 14.49 1.79
N PRO A 62 -16.15 13.44 2.05
CA PRO A 62 -15.30 12.83 1.05
C PRO A 62 -16.13 12.11 -0.02
N VAL A 63 -15.66 12.17 -1.26
CA VAL A 63 -16.20 11.40 -2.38
C VAL A 63 -15.12 10.46 -2.89
N LEU A 64 -15.42 9.16 -2.93
CA LEU A 64 -14.47 8.13 -3.30
C LEU A 64 -14.09 8.21 -4.79
N ASN A 65 -12.80 8.15 -5.08
CA ASN A 65 -12.31 8.08 -6.46
C ASN A 65 -12.55 6.68 -7.04
N ARG A 66 -13.46 6.58 -7.97
CA ARG A 66 -13.82 5.31 -8.64
C ARG A 66 -12.60 4.60 -9.24
N LYS A 67 -11.72 5.34 -9.93
CA LYS A 67 -10.50 4.75 -10.53
C LYS A 67 -9.56 4.15 -9.51
N ALA A 68 -9.41 4.79 -8.35
CA ALA A 68 -8.62 4.25 -7.26
C ALA A 68 -9.18 2.92 -6.75
N VAL A 69 -10.51 2.82 -6.60
CA VAL A 69 -11.17 1.58 -6.21
C VAL A 69 -10.96 0.47 -7.25
N GLU A 70 -11.14 0.76 -8.53
CA GLU A 70 -10.92 -0.21 -9.61
C GLU A 70 -9.48 -0.74 -9.62
N LEU A 71 -8.49 0.15 -9.46
CA LEU A 71 -7.08 -0.23 -9.39
C LEU A 71 -6.75 -1.05 -8.13
N ALA A 72 -7.31 -0.68 -6.98
CA ALA A 72 -7.14 -1.42 -5.73
C ALA A 72 -7.73 -2.83 -5.86
N MET A 73 -8.94 -2.97 -6.38
CA MET A 73 -9.57 -4.27 -6.60
C MET A 73 -8.75 -5.15 -7.54
N SER A 74 -8.24 -4.62 -8.65
CA SER A 74 -7.42 -5.38 -9.59
C SER A 74 -6.11 -5.89 -8.96
N ARG A 75 -5.56 -5.16 -7.98
CA ARG A 75 -4.34 -5.56 -7.26
C ARG A 75 -4.61 -6.61 -6.18
N LEU A 76 -5.74 -6.52 -5.49
CA LEU A 76 -6.10 -7.44 -4.42
C LEU A 76 -6.62 -8.80 -4.94
N ILE A 77 -7.46 -8.78 -5.96
CA ILE A 77 -8.10 -9.99 -6.49
C ILE A 77 -7.09 -10.93 -7.15
N LEU A 78 -6.12 -10.41 -7.91
CA LEU A 78 -5.15 -11.24 -8.63
C LEU A 78 -4.25 -12.11 -7.75
N PRO A 79 -3.63 -11.60 -6.66
CA PRO A 79 -2.83 -12.41 -5.77
C PRO A 79 -3.65 -13.47 -5.03
N GLU A 80 -4.83 -13.12 -4.55
CA GLU A 80 -5.72 -14.03 -3.85
C GLU A 80 -6.27 -15.13 -4.75
N LEU A 81 -6.66 -14.80 -5.97
CA LEU A 81 -7.09 -15.78 -6.97
C LEU A 81 -5.96 -16.76 -7.33
N LYS A 82 -4.74 -16.27 -7.47
CA LYS A 82 -3.56 -17.13 -7.69
C LYS A 82 -3.30 -18.06 -6.52
N HIS A 83 -3.51 -17.59 -5.30
CA HIS A 83 -3.36 -18.42 -4.11
C HIS A 83 -4.42 -19.53 -4.07
N LEU A 84 -5.68 -19.19 -4.24
CA LEU A 84 -6.79 -20.14 -4.32
C LEU A 84 -6.58 -21.20 -5.42
N LEU A 85 -6.14 -20.80 -6.61
CA LEU A 85 -5.83 -21.71 -7.70
C LEU A 85 -4.69 -22.67 -7.38
N ARG A 86 -3.71 -22.26 -6.60
CA ARG A 86 -2.63 -23.16 -6.12
C ARG A 86 -3.15 -24.18 -5.12
N GLU A 87 -4.01 -23.79 -4.21
CA GLU A 87 -4.60 -24.69 -3.22
C GLU A 87 -5.54 -25.73 -3.85
N LEU A 88 -6.29 -25.34 -4.88
CA LEU A 88 -7.18 -26.24 -5.63
C LEU A 88 -6.43 -27.26 -6.51
N ARG A 89 -5.15 -27.06 -6.77
CA ARG A 89 -4.31 -27.97 -7.55
C ARG A 89 -3.53 -28.99 -6.73
N LYS A 90 -3.61 -28.91 -5.42
CA LYS A 90 -3.05 -29.91 -4.50
C LYS A 90 -4.02 -31.04 -4.27
#